data_3a98ac17005745d877671aede7b32297
#
_entry.id   3a98ac17005745d877671aede7b32297
#
_cell.length_a   1.000
_cell.length_b   1.000
_cell.length_c   1.000
_cell.angle_alpha   90.00
_cell.angle_beta   90.00
_cell.angle_gamma   90.00
#
_symmetry.space_group_name_H-M   'P 1'
#
loop_
_entity.id
_entity.type
_entity.pdbx_description
1 polymer ?
#
loop_
_entity_poly.entity_id
_entity_poly.type
_entity_poly.pdbx_seq_one_letter_code
_entity_poly.pdbx_strand_id
1 'polypeptide(L)'
;VSYQLLSPYQFNIPQNRERVYIVATASEKAFDFTRLSEQKTMCKLSDVLDTDVSEEYYIDPSKYKILEPSQIKKQSKSGLKFCGYLYGELRKVGAKENTEHLSRVHKQLMRIYSSDGTHPTLVASEISGRYHIYEETTGRVRRLTLNECYKLMAYPSTFIKNTNKGIAYKQIGNSVCIRVIEEIMKEMVKQEVM
;
A
#
# COMPACT_ATOMS: atom_id res chain seq x y z
N VAL A 1 -21.41 15.55 -12.51
CA VAL A 1 -20.60 14.40 -12.13
C VAL A 1 -19.16 14.64 -12.50
N SER A 2 -18.24 14.44 -11.56
CA SER A 2 -16.79 14.59 -11.75
C SER A 2 -16.11 13.30 -11.30
N TYR A 3 -14.92 13.01 -11.83
CA TYR A 3 -14.14 11.86 -11.42
C TYR A 3 -12.64 12.13 -11.49
N GLN A 4 -11.87 11.43 -10.64
CA GLN A 4 -10.42 11.51 -10.61
C GLN A 4 -9.81 10.18 -10.16
N LEU A 5 -8.64 9.84 -10.69
CA LEU A 5 -7.82 8.74 -10.22
C LEU A 5 -6.94 9.25 -9.07
N LEU A 6 -7.13 8.72 -7.86
CA LEU A 6 -6.39 9.12 -6.66
C LEU A 6 -5.75 7.92 -5.97
N SER A 7 -4.64 8.17 -5.28
CA SER A 7 -3.94 7.18 -4.45
C SER A 7 -3.73 7.72 -3.04
N PRO A 8 -3.85 6.90 -1.98
CA PRO A 8 -3.54 7.28 -0.60
C PRO A 8 -2.18 7.95 -0.42
N TYR A 9 -1.21 7.59 -1.25
CA TYR A 9 0.13 8.18 -1.25
C TYR A 9 0.11 9.70 -1.45
N GLN A 10 -0.84 10.24 -2.22
CA GLN A 10 -1.03 11.69 -2.41
C GLN A 10 -1.52 12.39 -1.14
N PHE A 11 -2.06 11.64 -0.18
CA PHE A 11 -2.65 12.14 1.07
C PHE A 11 -1.87 11.67 2.32
N ASN A 12 -0.57 11.52 2.18
CA ASN A 12 0.35 11.14 3.27
C ASN A 12 0.05 9.78 3.92
N ILE A 13 -0.42 8.81 3.14
CA ILE A 13 -0.55 7.41 3.55
C ILE A 13 0.41 6.57 2.70
N PRO A 14 1.32 5.77 3.29
CA PRO A 14 2.37 5.08 2.55
C PRO A 14 1.86 3.84 1.82
N GLN A 15 0.79 3.99 1.05
CA GLN A 15 0.20 2.93 0.23
C GLN A 15 -0.05 3.40 -1.20
N ASN A 16 0.45 2.66 -2.17
CA ASN A 16 0.08 2.83 -3.57
C ASN A 16 -1.17 2.02 -3.89
N ARG A 17 -2.33 2.70 -3.89
CA ARG A 17 -3.66 2.13 -4.14
C ARG A 17 -4.47 3.08 -5.02
N GLU A 18 -4.24 3.05 -6.31
CA GLU A 18 -4.98 3.86 -7.26
C GLU A 18 -6.44 3.39 -7.37
N ARG A 19 -7.38 4.32 -7.22
CA ARG A 19 -8.82 4.11 -7.41
C ARG A 19 -9.43 5.30 -8.10
N VAL A 20 -10.44 5.06 -8.92
CA VAL A 20 -11.27 6.12 -9.49
C VAL A 20 -12.29 6.53 -8.42
N TYR A 21 -12.29 7.81 -8.09
CA TYR A 21 -13.28 8.42 -7.21
C TYR A 21 -14.24 9.24 -8.08
N ILE A 22 -15.53 9.04 -7.86
CA ILE A 22 -16.60 9.69 -8.61
C ILE A 22 -17.43 10.49 -7.63
N VAL A 23 -17.62 11.78 -7.89
CA VAL A 23 -18.51 12.67 -7.13
C VAL A 23 -19.68 13.04 -8.02
N ALA A 24 -20.88 12.69 -7.59
CA ALA A 24 -22.13 13.10 -8.21
C ALA A 24 -22.88 13.99 -7.23
N THR A 25 -23.30 15.18 -7.67
CA THR A 25 -24.05 16.15 -6.87
C THR A 25 -25.38 16.44 -7.55
N ALA A 26 -26.41 16.80 -6.77
CA ALA A 26 -27.67 17.32 -7.30
C ALA A 26 -27.57 18.82 -7.65
N SER A 27 -26.49 19.47 -7.25
CA SER A 27 -26.19 20.88 -7.55
C SER A 27 -25.80 21.05 -9.03
N GLU A 28 -26.06 22.21 -9.60
CA GLU A 28 -25.55 22.62 -10.92
C GLU A 28 -24.02 22.76 -10.93
N LYS A 29 -23.42 23.00 -9.76
CA LYS A 29 -21.96 23.03 -9.59
C LYS A 29 -21.37 21.62 -9.65
N ALA A 30 -20.43 21.37 -10.54
CA ALA A 30 -19.62 20.18 -10.54
C ALA A 30 -18.50 20.28 -9.49
N PHE A 31 -18.18 19.18 -8.83
CA PHE A 31 -17.03 19.11 -7.92
C PHE A 31 -15.70 19.18 -8.71
N ASP A 32 -14.82 20.07 -8.29
CA ASP A 32 -13.50 20.25 -8.90
C ASP A 32 -12.41 19.53 -8.10
N PHE A 33 -11.96 18.37 -8.59
CA PHE A 33 -10.89 17.58 -7.99
C PHE A 33 -9.52 18.28 -8.02
N THR A 34 -9.29 19.27 -8.88
CA THR A 34 -7.99 19.96 -8.96
C THR A 34 -7.70 20.80 -7.73
N ARG A 35 -8.73 21.09 -6.94
CA ARG A 35 -8.63 21.83 -5.67
C ARG A 35 -8.22 20.97 -4.47
N LEU A 36 -8.18 19.65 -4.64
CA LEU A 36 -7.66 18.77 -3.59
C LEU A 36 -6.18 19.06 -3.35
N SER A 37 -5.84 19.41 -2.12
CA SER A 37 -4.47 19.65 -1.71
C SER A 37 -3.73 18.31 -1.58
N GLU A 38 -2.84 18.01 -2.50
CA GLU A 38 -1.91 16.90 -2.34
C GLU A 38 -0.96 17.20 -1.18
N GLN A 39 -0.93 16.34 -0.18
CA GLN A 39 0.04 16.42 0.91
C GLN A 39 1.35 15.81 0.42
N LYS A 40 2.28 16.65 -0.02
CA LYS A 40 3.59 16.21 -0.53
C LYS A 40 4.56 15.68 0.54
N THR A 41 4.08 15.44 1.73
CA THR A 41 4.91 14.84 2.78
C THR A 41 5.25 13.42 2.36
N MET A 42 6.52 13.12 2.29
CA MET A 42 6.99 11.80 1.85
C MET A 42 6.88 10.79 3.00
N CYS A 43 5.65 10.33 3.30
CA CYS A 43 5.47 9.25 4.24
C CYS A 43 6.08 7.95 3.72
N LYS A 44 6.68 7.21 4.62
CA LYS A 44 7.29 5.91 4.38
C LYS A 44 6.49 4.83 5.08
N LEU A 45 6.61 3.61 4.61
CA LEU A 45 5.97 2.48 5.26
C LEU A 45 6.45 2.32 6.71
N SER A 46 7.73 2.60 6.98
CA SER A 46 8.31 2.61 8.33
C SER A 46 7.54 3.47 9.34
N ASP A 47 6.88 4.54 8.89
CA ASP A 47 6.18 5.49 9.77
C ASP A 47 4.89 4.90 10.38
N VAL A 48 4.40 3.81 9.84
CA VAL A 48 3.16 3.13 10.28
C VAL A 48 3.39 1.73 10.83
N LEU A 49 4.63 1.23 10.80
CA LEU A 49 4.94 -0.10 11.30
C LEU A 49 4.82 -0.18 12.83
N ASP A 50 4.44 -1.36 13.31
CA ASP A 50 4.44 -1.69 14.73
C ASP A 50 5.89 -1.98 15.18
N THR A 51 6.24 -1.60 16.40
CA THR A 51 7.59 -1.79 16.96
C THR A 51 7.80 -3.16 17.57
N ASP A 52 6.74 -3.78 18.06
CA ASP A 52 6.76 -5.11 18.66
C ASP A 52 5.92 -6.07 17.82
N VAL A 53 6.59 -6.88 17.01
CA VAL A 53 5.96 -7.80 16.07
C VAL A 53 6.39 -9.24 16.40
N SER A 54 5.40 -10.12 16.60
CA SER A 54 5.62 -11.54 16.88
C SER A 54 6.45 -12.23 15.79
N GLU A 55 7.32 -13.16 16.17
CA GLU A 55 8.16 -13.93 15.27
C GLU A 55 7.40 -14.68 14.18
N GLU A 56 6.13 -15.00 14.39
CA GLU A 56 5.26 -15.64 13.37
C GLU A 56 5.10 -14.84 12.08
N TYR A 57 5.37 -13.53 12.11
CA TYR A 57 5.29 -12.67 10.93
C TYR A 57 6.56 -12.68 10.10
N TYR A 58 7.70 -13.04 10.69
CA TYR A 58 9.00 -13.02 10.03
C TYR A 58 9.18 -14.22 9.10
N ILE A 59 9.92 -14.01 8.04
CA ILE A 59 10.22 -15.03 7.03
C ILE A 59 11.66 -15.50 7.26
N ASP A 60 11.84 -16.82 7.20
CA ASP A 60 13.16 -17.45 7.31
C ASP A 60 14.09 -16.88 6.21
N PRO A 61 15.30 -16.41 6.59
CA PRO A 61 16.28 -15.84 5.65
C PRO A 61 16.65 -16.78 4.48
N SER A 62 16.55 -18.10 4.68
CA SER A 62 16.81 -19.07 3.61
C SER A 62 15.77 -19.08 2.49
N LYS A 63 14.63 -18.39 2.67
CA LYS A 63 13.49 -18.39 1.72
C LYS A 63 13.44 -17.19 0.80
N TYR A 64 14.34 -16.22 0.94
CA TYR A 64 14.29 -15.01 0.13
C TYR A 64 15.69 -14.48 -0.24
N LYS A 65 15.70 -13.58 -1.20
CA LYS A 65 16.90 -12.80 -1.56
C LYS A 65 16.57 -11.31 -1.50
N ILE A 66 17.46 -10.55 -0.86
CA ILE A 66 17.49 -9.09 -0.94
C ILE A 66 18.45 -8.70 -2.06
N LEU A 67 18.06 -7.71 -2.85
CA LEU A 67 18.84 -7.17 -3.97
C LEU A 67 20.01 -6.31 -3.46
N GLU A 68 21.04 -6.21 -4.27
CA GLU A 68 22.12 -5.26 -4.03
C GLU A 68 21.59 -3.81 -4.04
N PRO A 69 22.11 -2.91 -3.20
CA PRO A 69 21.64 -1.53 -3.10
C PRO A 69 21.59 -0.79 -4.45
N SER A 70 22.53 -1.07 -5.34
CA SER A 70 22.60 -0.50 -6.70
C SER A 70 21.44 -0.92 -7.61
N GLN A 71 20.79 -2.05 -7.31
CA GLN A 71 19.66 -2.58 -8.07
C GLN A 71 18.30 -2.06 -7.54
N ILE A 72 18.28 -1.51 -6.34
CA ILE A 72 17.06 -1.05 -5.68
C ILE A 72 16.74 0.38 -6.12
N LYS A 73 15.58 0.55 -6.78
CA LYS A 73 15.12 1.86 -7.25
C LYS A 73 13.73 2.18 -6.71
N LYS A 74 13.57 3.38 -6.18
CA LYS A 74 12.26 3.90 -5.75
C LYS A 74 11.50 4.41 -6.98
N GLN A 75 10.25 3.96 -7.14
CA GLN A 75 9.37 4.43 -8.21
C GLN A 75 8.86 5.84 -7.88
N SER A 76 9.07 6.80 -8.77
CA SER A 76 8.74 8.21 -8.54
C SER A 76 7.24 8.46 -8.32
N LYS A 77 6.36 7.80 -9.10
CA LYS A 77 4.91 7.99 -9.01
C LYS A 77 4.27 7.31 -7.79
N SER A 78 4.71 6.10 -7.47
CA SER A 78 4.06 5.24 -6.48
C SER A 78 4.78 5.21 -5.13
N GLY A 79 6.02 5.66 -5.08
CA GLY A 79 6.90 5.52 -3.92
C GLY A 79 7.34 4.08 -3.62
N LEU A 80 6.91 3.10 -4.41
CA LEU A 80 7.29 1.69 -4.23
C LEU A 80 8.80 1.49 -4.41
N LYS A 81 9.38 0.72 -3.50
CA LYS A 81 10.80 0.37 -3.50
C LYS A 81 10.94 -1.15 -3.44
N PHE A 82 10.95 -1.80 -4.60
CA PHE A 82 11.16 -3.24 -4.70
C PHE A 82 12.60 -3.55 -4.32
N CYS A 83 12.81 -4.38 -3.30
CA CYS A 83 14.14 -4.65 -2.74
C CYS A 83 14.51 -6.12 -2.66
N GLY A 84 13.60 -7.04 -3.03
CA GLY A 84 13.89 -8.46 -2.96
C GLY A 84 12.72 -9.34 -3.36
N TYR A 85 12.93 -10.64 -3.26
CA TYR A 85 11.91 -11.62 -3.63
C TYR A 85 12.06 -12.92 -2.83
N LEU A 86 10.94 -13.61 -2.62
CA LEU A 86 10.94 -14.99 -2.15
C LEU A 86 11.37 -15.91 -3.30
N TYR A 87 12.11 -16.96 -2.97
CA TYR A 87 12.46 -17.99 -3.94
C TYR A 87 11.20 -18.70 -4.46
N GLY A 88 11.16 -18.94 -5.76
CA GLY A 88 10.05 -19.60 -6.44
C GLY A 88 10.12 -19.41 -7.94
N GLU A 89 9.11 -19.93 -8.64
CA GLU A 89 9.04 -19.83 -10.09
C GLU A 89 8.86 -18.39 -10.57
N LEU A 90 9.68 -17.99 -11.51
CA LEU A 90 9.53 -16.73 -12.23
C LEU A 90 8.33 -16.78 -13.19
N ARG A 91 7.83 -15.62 -13.54
CA ARG A 91 6.79 -15.51 -14.56
C ARG A 91 7.37 -15.89 -15.92
N LYS A 92 6.68 -16.75 -16.67
CA LYS A 92 7.10 -17.19 -18.01
C LYS A 92 7.33 -16.00 -18.97
N VAL A 93 6.51 -14.96 -18.86
CA VAL A 93 6.60 -13.76 -19.69
C VAL A 93 7.50 -12.73 -19.02
N GLY A 94 8.57 -12.35 -19.70
CA GLY A 94 9.50 -11.28 -19.28
C GLY A 94 10.66 -11.74 -18.40
N ALA A 95 10.73 -13.02 -18.01
CA ALA A 95 11.91 -13.58 -17.37
C ALA A 95 12.95 -13.95 -18.45
N LYS A 96 14.14 -13.41 -18.29
CA LYS A 96 15.34 -13.73 -19.06
C LYS A 96 16.47 -13.93 -18.07
N GLU A 97 17.57 -14.46 -18.53
CA GLU A 97 18.78 -14.54 -17.73
C GLU A 97 19.18 -13.16 -17.18
N ASN A 98 19.56 -13.11 -15.91
CA ASN A 98 19.96 -11.90 -15.18
C ASN A 98 18.85 -10.82 -15.03
N THR A 99 17.57 -11.20 -15.01
CA THR A 99 16.44 -10.26 -14.82
C THR A 99 15.78 -10.34 -13.44
N GLU A 100 16.30 -11.14 -12.52
CA GLU A 100 15.70 -11.37 -11.18
C GLU A 100 15.62 -10.10 -10.33
N HIS A 101 16.44 -9.09 -10.64
CA HIS A 101 16.38 -7.77 -10.01
C HIS A 101 15.15 -6.93 -10.42
N LEU A 102 14.36 -7.41 -11.38
CA LEU A 102 13.19 -6.69 -11.89
C LEU A 102 11.90 -7.25 -11.25
N SER A 103 11.13 -6.39 -10.60
CA SER A 103 9.88 -6.81 -9.94
C SER A 103 8.89 -7.50 -10.88
N ARG A 104 8.86 -7.13 -12.17
CA ARG A 104 7.91 -7.69 -13.14
C ARG A 104 8.06 -9.19 -13.43
N VAL A 105 9.25 -9.76 -13.19
CA VAL A 105 9.49 -11.20 -13.43
C VAL A 105 9.00 -12.08 -12.28
N HIS A 106 8.71 -11.49 -11.12
CA HIS A 106 8.18 -12.21 -9.97
C HIS A 106 6.66 -12.14 -9.93
N LYS A 107 6.02 -13.22 -9.47
CA LYS A 107 4.61 -13.18 -9.05
C LYS A 107 4.45 -12.14 -7.94
N GLN A 108 3.32 -11.45 -7.88
CA GLN A 108 3.13 -10.35 -6.93
C GLN A 108 3.40 -10.73 -5.48
N LEU A 109 2.92 -11.90 -5.05
CA LEU A 109 3.09 -12.41 -3.69
C LEU A 109 4.53 -12.78 -3.33
N MET A 110 5.40 -12.94 -4.33
CA MET A 110 6.81 -13.26 -4.10
C MET A 110 7.69 -12.01 -3.98
N ARG A 111 7.12 -10.82 -4.18
CA ARG A 111 7.87 -9.56 -4.13
C ARG A 111 8.04 -9.08 -2.71
N ILE A 112 9.21 -8.50 -2.44
CA ILE A 112 9.54 -7.86 -1.17
C ILE A 112 9.75 -6.37 -1.43
N TYR A 113 9.11 -5.54 -0.60
CA TYR A 113 9.20 -4.08 -0.70
C TYR A 113 9.86 -3.50 0.56
N SER A 114 10.74 -2.53 0.37
CA SER A 114 11.44 -1.85 1.46
C SER A 114 10.49 -0.99 2.29
N SER A 115 10.67 -1.00 3.60
CA SER A 115 9.96 -0.10 4.52
C SER A 115 10.32 1.39 4.32
N ASP A 116 11.42 1.68 3.62
CA ASP A 116 11.79 3.05 3.20
C ASP A 116 11.01 3.55 1.95
N GLY A 117 10.05 2.80 1.49
CA GLY A 117 9.12 3.16 0.41
C GLY A 117 7.67 3.11 0.85
N THR A 118 6.77 2.89 -0.10
CA THR A 118 5.34 2.65 0.13
C THR A 118 5.01 1.17 0.03
N HIS A 119 3.86 0.78 0.59
CA HIS A 119 3.30 -0.55 0.41
C HIS A 119 2.41 -0.61 -0.85
N PRO A 120 2.44 -1.71 -1.63
CA PRO A 120 1.47 -1.94 -2.69
C PRO A 120 0.03 -2.03 -2.16
N THR A 121 -0.94 -2.02 -3.08
CA THR A 121 -2.36 -2.22 -2.74
C THR A 121 -2.57 -3.48 -1.90
N LEU A 122 -3.20 -3.34 -0.74
CA LEU A 122 -3.73 -4.48 0.02
C LEU A 122 -4.87 -5.11 -0.77
N VAL A 123 -4.79 -6.42 -1.02
CA VAL A 123 -5.77 -7.16 -1.82
C VAL A 123 -6.67 -8.03 -0.93
N ALA A 124 -7.91 -8.26 -1.35
CA ALA A 124 -8.90 -9.04 -0.61
C ALA A 124 -8.90 -10.52 -0.95
N SER A 125 -8.35 -10.89 -2.10
CA SER A 125 -8.38 -12.26 -2.64
C SER A 125 -7.43 -13.23 -1.95
N GLU A 126 -6.44 -12.71 -1.23
CA GLU A 126 -5.44 -13.51 -0.53
C GLU A 126 -5.74 -13.57 0.96
N ILE A 127 -5.53 -14.72 1.58
CA ILE A 127 -5.76 -14.93 3.03
C ILE A 127 -4.98 -13.91 3.88
N SER A 128 -3.84 -13.44 3.38
CA SER A 128 -3.06 -12.41 4.05
C SER A 128 -3.18 -11.03 3.42
N GLY A 129 -3.63 -10.92 2.16
CA GLY A 129 -3.78 -9.64 1.42
C GLY A 129 -2.52 -8.76 1.37
N ARG A 130 -1.41 -9.28 1.84
CA ARG A 130 -0.21 -8.56 2.22
C ARG A 130 0.97 -9.03 1.40
N TYR A 131 1.77 -8.07 0.98
CA TYR A 131 3.07 -8.36 0.41
C TYR A 131 4.13 -8.44 1.52
N HIS A 132 5.25 -9.05 1.22
CA HIS A 132 6.38 -9.09 2.12
C HIS A 132 7.09 -7.74 2.14
N ILE A 133 7.53 -7.34 3.32
CA ILE A 133 8.30 -6.11 3.51
C ILE A 133 9.69 -6.45 4.07
N TYR A 134 10.67 -5.70 3.63
CA TYR A 134 11.98 -5.66 4.24
C TYR A 134 12.03 -4.48 5.18
N GLU A 135 12.23 -4.76 6.44
CA GLU A 135 12.27 -3.78 7.52
C GLU A 135 13.71 -3.31 7.67
N GLU A 136 13.98 -2.08 7.22
CA GLU A 136 15.34 -1.53 7.16
C GLU A 136 15.99 -1.44 8.55
N THR A 137 15.20 -1.27 9.61
CA THR A 137 15.68 -1.15 11.00
C THR A 137 16.18 -2.47 11.58
N THR A 138 15.52 -3.58 11.21
CA THR A 138 15.86 -4.92 11.73
C THR A 138 16.67 -5.76 10.75
N GLY A 139 16.73 -5.35 9.48
CA GLY A 139 17.34 -6.12 8.41
C GLY A 139 16.61 -7.41 8.07
N ARG A 140 15.32 -7.54 8.44
CA ARG A 140 14.54 -8.78 8.31
C ARG A 140 13.33 -8.61 7.39
N VAL A 141 12.92 -9.72 6.79
CA VAL A 141 11.70 -9.77 5.95
C VAL A 141 10.54 -10.32 6.77
N ARG A 142 9.38 -9.66 6.66
CA ARG A 142 8.15 -10.10 7.32
C ARG A 142 6.88 -9.71 6.56
N ARG A 143 5.76 -10.19 7.05
CA ARG A 143 4.43 -9.74 6.63
C ARG A 143 3.95 -8.60 7.52
N LEU A 144 3.04 -7.79 7.02
CA LEU A 144 2.36 -6.78 7.83
C LEU A 144 1.45 -7.45 8.87
N THR A 145 1.34 -6.83 10.03
CA THR A 145 0.32 -7.17 11.03
C THR A 145 -1.05 -6.69 10.57
N LEU A 146 -2.09 -7.20 11.21
CA LEU A 146 -3.45 -6.70 10.96
C LEU A 146 -3.58 -5.22 11.34
N ASN A 147 -2.93 -4.80 12.41
CA ASN A 147 -2.93 -3.41 12.87
C ASN A 147 -2.30 -2.46 11.84
N GLU A 148 -1.16 -2.85 11.29
CA GLU A 148 -0.48 -2.09 10.23
C GLU A 148 -1.34 -1.96 8.97
N CYS A 149 -2.08 -3.02 8.61
CA CYS A 149 -3.01 -2.96 7.48
C CYS A 149 -4.15 -1.96 7.71
N TYR A 150 -4.67 -1.85 8.94
CA TYR A 150 -5.66 -0.82 9.29
C TYR A 150 -5.05 0.58 9.24
N LYS A 151 -3.82 0.78 9.74
CA LYS A 151 -3.09 2.05 9.63
C LYS A 151 -2.89 2.48 8.17
N LEU A 152 -2.52 1.54 7.28
CA LEU A 152 -2.39 1.79 5.84
C LEU A 152 -3.68 2.18 5.14
N MET A 153 -4.83 1.89 5.74
CA MET A 153 -6.15 2.32 5.24
C MET A 153 -6.69 3.53 6.01
N ALA A 154 -5.87 4.11 6.90
CA ALA A 154 -6.21 5.25 7.74
C ALA A 154 -7.44 5.03 8.64
N TYR A 155 -7.66 3.80 9.11
CA TYR A 155 -8.69 3.55 10.10
C TYR A 155 -8.28 4.16 11.46
N PRO A 156 -9.22 4.78 12.19
CA PRO A 156 -8.95 5.30 13.53
C PRO A 156 -8.59 4.16 14.49
N SER A 157 -7.75 4.44 15.48
CA SER A 157 -7.33 3.46 16.49
C SER A 157 -8.51 2.87 17.29
N THR A 158 -9.59 3.63 17.38
CA THR A 158 -10.85 3.25 18.07
C THR A 158 -11.74 2.32 17.23
N PHE A 159 -11.38 2.03 15.97
CA PHE A 159 -12.18 1.16 15.13
C PHE A 159 -12.23 -0.26 15.67
N ILE A 160 -13.44 -0.80 15.83
CA ILE A 160 -13.67 -2.17 16.30
C ILE A 160 -13.32 -3.15 15.17
N LYS A 161 -12.22 -3.86 15.34
CA LYS A 161 -11.71 -4.82 14.37
C LYS A 161 -12.45 -6.14 14.47
N ASN A 162 -12.65 -6.83 13.33
CA ASN A 162 -13.21 -8.18 13.34
C ASN A 162 -12.24 -9.14 14.07
N THR A 163 -12.76 -9.98 14.95
CA THR A 163 -11.98 -10.95 15.72
C THR A 163 -11.38 -12.06 14.83
N ASN A 164 -12.06 -12.41 13.73
CA ASN A 164 -11.52 -13.33 12.74
C ASN A 164 -10.53 -12.60 11.82
N LYS A 165 -9.24 -12.89 11.98
CA LYS A 165 -8.16 -12.26 11.21
C LYS A 165 -8.36 -12.39 9.68
N GLY A 166 -8.81 -13.55 9.18
CA GLY A 166 -9.02 -13.77 7.75
C GLY A 166 -10.13 -12.88 7.18
N ILE A 167 -11.24 -12.76 7.91
CA ILE A 167 -12.34 -11.85 7.54
C ILE A 167 -11.87 -10.39 7.60
N ALA A 168 -11.12 -10.01 8.63
CA ALA A 168 -10.59 -8.66 8.77
C ALA A 168 -9.69 -8.26 7.59
N TYR A 169 -8.74 -9.10 7.19
CA TYR A 169 -7.90 -8.84 6.02
C TYR A 169 -8.70 -8.69 4.73
N LYS A 170 -9.73 -9.55 4.53
CA LYS A 170 -10.61 -9.46 3.36
C LYS A 170 -11.40 -8.15 3.35
N GLN A 171 -11.92 -7.73 4.49
CA GLN A 171 -12.64 -6.46 4.65
C GLN A 171 -11.74 -5.28 4.32
N ILE A 172 -10.51 -5.24 4.87
CA ILE A 172 -9.52 -4.19 4.59
C ILE A 172 -9.21 -4.14 3.08
N GLY A 173 -8.95 -5.28 2.44
CA GLY A 173 -8.66 -5.32 1.02
C GLY A 173 -9.79 -4.83 0.13
N ASN A 174 -11.05 -5.01 0.56
CA ASN A 174 -12.25 -4.52 -0.15
C ASN A 174 -12.62 -3.08 0.18
N SER A 175 -12.02 -2.48 1.21
CA SER A 175 -12.35 -1.13 1.64
C SER A 175 -11.64 -0.05 0.82
N VAL A 176 -12.02 1.20 1.07
CA VAL A 176 -11.33 2.39 0.57
C VAL A 176 -10.48 3.01 1.67
N CYS A 177 -9.42 3.73 1.32
CA CYS A 177 -8.65 4.47 2.29
C CYS A 177 -9.47 5.64 2.83
N ILE A 178 -9.69 5.67 4.15
CA ILE A 178 -10.54 6.67 4.82
C ILE A 178 -9.99 8.08 4.58
N ARG A 179 -8.67 8.26 4.64
CA ARG A 179 -8.04 9.57 4.44
C ARG A 179 -8.40 10.22 3.10
N VAL A 180 -8.48 9.44 2.03
CA VAL A 180 -8.84 9.98 0.70
C VAL A 180 -10.30 10.47 0.69
N ILE A 181 -11.22 9.69 1.30
CA ILE A 181 -12.62 10.09 1.41
C ILE A 181 -12.76 11.36 2.27
N GLU A 182 -12.06 11.45 3.40
CA GLU A 182 -12.07 12.64 4.26
C GLU A 182 -11.65 13.90 3.50
N GLU A 183 -10.59 13.83 2.72
CA GLU A 183 -10.10 15.00 1.95
C GLU A 183 -11.09 15.38 0.84
N ILE A 184 -11.71 14.41 0.16
CA ILE A 184 -12.77 14.68 -0.82
C ILE A 184 -13.96 15.36 -0.12
N MET A 185 -14.45 14.83 1.00
CA MET A 185 -15.60 15.40 1.72
C MET A 185 -15.30 16.80 2.25
N LYS A 186 -14.13 17.04 2.82
CA LYS A 186 -13.70 18.39 3.26
C LYS A 186 -13.72 19.38 2.09
N GLU A 187 -13.26 18.97 0.93
CA GLU A 187 -13.23 19.83 -0.24
C GLU A 187 -14.63 20.06 -0.82
N MET A 188 -15.53 19.03 -0.78
CA MET A 188 -16.93 19.20 -1.17
C MET A 188 -17.65 20.26 -0.35
N VAL A 189 -17.39 20.30 0.97
CA VAL A 189 -17.93 21.34 1.86
C VAL A 189 -17.41 22.72 1.46
N LYS A 190 -16.10 22.87 1.20
CA LYS A 190 -15.48 24.16 0.78
C LYS A 190 -16.01 24.66 -0.57
N GLN A 191 -16.36 23.75 -1.47
CA GLN A 191 -16.90 24.08 -2.78
C GLN A 191 -18.43 24.30 -2.77
N GLU A 192 -19.08 24.04 -1.63
CA GLU A 192 -20.53 24.15 -1.48
C GLU A 192 -21.30 23.28 -2.50
N VAL A 193 -20.83 22.04 -2.70
CA VAL A 193 -21.41 21.08 -3.63
C VAL A 193 -22.09 19.87 -2.94
N MET A 194 -22.29 19.98 -1.62
CA MET A 194 -23.04 19.02 -0.80
C MET A 194 -24.51 19.37 -0.73
#